data_dad7a7b99d5c12082c19c14f7f7d2a16
#
_entry.id   dad7a7b99d5c12082c19c14f7f7d2a16
#
_cell.length_a   1.000
_cell.length_b   1.000
_cell.length_c   1.000
_cell.angle_alpha   90.00
_cell.angle_beta   90.00
_cell.angle_gamma   90.00
#
_symmetry.space_group_name_H-M   'P 1'
#
loop_
_entity.id
_entity.type
_entity.pdbx_description
1 polymer ?
#
loop_
_entity_poly.entity_id
_entity_poly.type
_entity_poly.pdbx_seq_one_letter_code
_entity_poly.pdbx_strand_id
1 'polypeptide(L)'
;MYTILISILIGATSGAIWTLLGLWKTWQMGIVLGVLVSGVSFVLISRWMAKRVEPQFMAIQKQIQGGQTQLAIAQLEDMMPLTRWQVLLKGQIHAQIGLLAYASGDEKRAEEHLAKAGIRATEAKLAHAALEYRKGRKDKAREALDIAIRANKKQIMPYHVYAWMLAKDGDRDAAINKLVEAEKVESSNESTQENLSRLRNGKKLNMKRFGMGWFGLQLEKPPAQYRAGQGMAGRKGFRQKPQRRR
;
A
#
# COMPACT_ATOMS: atom_id res chain seq x y z
N MET A 1 -7.37 -16.91 -6.41
CA MET A 1 -8.40 -17.17 -7.42
C MET A 1 -9.22 -18.43 -7.11
N TYR A 2 -8.65 -19.38 -6.39
CA TYR A 2 -9.36 -20.62 -6.04
C TYR A 2 -10.66 -20.38 -5.28
N THR A 3 -10.73 -19.39 -4.38
CA THR A 3 -11.97 -19.05 -3.65
C THR A 3 -13.14 -18.78 -4.59
N ILE A 4 -12.92 -17.99 -5.65
CA ILE A 4 -13.98 -17.67 -6.63
C ILE A 4 -14.36 -18.91 -7.43
N LEU A 5 -13.37 -19.63 -7.95
CA LEU A 5 -13.62 -20.83 -8.77
C LEU A 5 -14.38 -21.91 -7.99
N ILE A 6 -13.95 -22.19 -6.77
CA ILE A 6 -14.61 -23.17 -5.91
C ILE A 6 -16.04 -22.74 -5.57
N SER A 7 -16.24 -21.46 -5.25
CA SER A 7 -17.59 -20.95 -4.94
C SER A 7 -18.54 -21.03 -6.12
N ILE A 8 -18.06 -20.71 -7.34
CA ILE A 8 -18.84 -20.86 -8.56
C ILE A 8 -19.18 -22.33 -8.84
N LEU A 9 -18.20 -23.21 -8.65
CA LEU A 9 -18.38 -24.66 -8.87
C LEU A 9 -19.43 -25.23 -7.89
N ILE A 10 -19.36 -24.87 -6.61
CA ILE A 10 -20.35 -25.29 -5.59
C ILE A 10 -21.73 -24.75 -5.95
N GLY A 11 -21.84 -23.49 -6.37
CA GLY A 11 -23.11 -22.89 -6.78
C GLY A 11 -23.70 -23.55 -8.04
N ALA A 12 -22.86 -23.80 -9.06
CA ALA A 12 -23.31 -24.44 -10.30
C ALA A 12 -23.77 -25.88 -10.04
N THR A 13 -23.03 -26.66 -9.25
CA THR A 13 -23.41 -28.04 -8.93
C THR A 13 -24.69 -28.09 -8.11
N SER A 14 -24.89 -27.21 -7.11
CA SER A 14 -26.12 -27.16 -6.32
C SER A 14 -27.32 -26.71 -7.15
N GLY A 15 -27.16 -25.75 -8.07
CA GLY A 15 -28.23 -25.35 -9.00
C GLY A 15 -28.60 -26.46 -9.99
N ALA A 16 -27.62 -27.19 -10.53
CA ALA A 16 -27.84 -28.33 -11.42
C ALA A 16 -28.55 -29.48 -10.69
N ILE A 17 -28.15 -29.84 -9.48
CA ILE A 17 -28.81 -30.88 -8.65
C ILE A 17 -30.23 -30.48 -8.41
N TRP A 18 -30.51 -29.21 -8.07
CA TRP A 18 -31.88 -28.72 -7.83
C TRP A 18 -32.80 -28.90 -9.05
N THR A 19 -32.29 -28.56 -10.26
CA THR A 19 -33.06 -28.72 -11.49
C THR A 19 -33.28 -30.19 -11.86
N LEU A 20 -32.31 -31.07 -11.62
CA LEU A 20 -32.40 -32.49 -11.90
C LEU A 20 -33.37 -33.22 -10.96
N LEU A 21 -33.47 -32.81 -9.70
CA LEU A 21 -34.40 -33.37 -8.72
C LEU A 21 -35.87 -32.97 -8.95
N GLY A 22 -36.10 -32.03 -9.90
CA GLY A 22 -37.45 -31.62 -10.28
C GLY A 22 -38.28 -30.98 -9.15
N LEU A 23 -37.59 -30.46 -8.11
CA LEU A 23 -38.24 -29.96 -6.89
C LEU A 23 -39.12 -28.72 -7.16
N TRP A 24 -38.94 -28.06 -8.28
CA TRP A 24 -39.80 -26.95 -8.76
C TRP A 24 -39.84 -26.93 -10.28
N LYS A 25 -41.04 -26.66 -10.85
CA LYS A 25 -41.32 -26.70 -12.30
C LYS A 25 -40.49 -25.75 -13.17
N THR A 26 -39.72 -24.82 -12.61
CA THR A 26 -38.99 -23.80 -13.36
C THR A 26 -37.47 -23.92 -13.13
N TRP A 27 -36.70 -24.14 -14.22
CA TRP A 27 -35.23 -24.16 -14.23
C TRP A 27 -34.62 -22.85 -13.69
N GLN A 28 -35.39 -21.75 -13.74
CA GLN A 28 -34.96 -20.44 -13.23
C GLN A 28 -34.66 -20.45 -11.73
N MET A 29 -35.40 -21.21 -10.94
CA MET A 29 -35.17 -21.35 -9.49
C MET A 29 -33.84 -22.05 -9.18
N GLY A 30 -33.40 -23.00 -10.02
CA GLY A 30 -32.09 -23.62 -9.90
C GLY A 30 -30.96 -22.65 -10.11
N ILE A 31 -31.10 -21.70 -11.04
CA ILE A 31 -30.11 -20.63 -11.24
C ILE A 31 -30.05 -19.69 -10.04
N VAL A 32 -31.19 -19.23 -9.53
CA VAL A 32 -31.26 -18.35 -8.36
C VAL A 32 -30.61 -19.01 -7.16
N LEU A 33 -30.93 -20.29 -6.90
CA LEU A 33 -30.32 -21.06 -5.82
C LEU A 33 -28.80 -21.18 -6.01
N GLY A 34 -28.35 -21.51 -7.21
CA GLY A 34 -26.93 -21.62 -7.57
C GLY A 34 -26.15 -20.33 -7.30
N VAL A 35 -26.72 -19.17 -7.65
CA VAL A 35 -26.13 -17.86 -7.38
C VAL A 35 -26.06 -17.58 -5.86
N LEU A 36 -27.15 -17.85 -5.12
CA LEU A 36 -27.16 -17.66 -3.66
C LEU A 36 -26.14 -18.56 -2.96
N VAL A 37 -26.10 -19.84 -3.30
CA VAL A 37 -25.14 -20.80 -2.74
C VAL A 37 -23.69 -20.41 -3.08
N SER A 38 -23.45 -19.94 -4.30
CA SER A 38 -22.13 -19.41 -4.71
C SER A 38 -21.72 -18.21 -3.83
N GLY A 39 -22.64 -17.26 -3.60
CA GLY A 39 -22.39 -16.10 -2.75
C GLY A 39 -22.08 -16.48 -1.29
N VAL A 40 -22.88 -17.35 -0.71
CA VAL A 40 -22.68 -17.85 0.66
C VAL A 40 -21.34 -18.60 0.78
N SER A 41 -21.08 -19.51 -0.15
CA SER A 41 -19.82 -20.27 -0.18
C SER A 41 -18.60 -19.35 -0.31
N PHE A 42 -18.68 -18.31 -1.15
CA PHE A 42 -17.63 -17.31 -1.29
C PHE A 42 -17.35 -16.60 0.04
N VAL A 43 -18.38 -16.16 0.75
CA VAL A 43 -18.23 -15.49 2.05
C VAL A 43 -17.62 -16.43 3.09
N LEU A 44 -18.09 -17.68 3.16
CA LEU A 44 -17.57 -18.67 4.13
C LEU A 44 -16.10 -19.01 3.88
N ILE A 45 -15.73 -19.29 2.63
CA ILE A 45 -14.34 -19.60 2.26
C ILE A 45 -13.45 -18.37 2.49
N SER A 46 -13.92 -17.17 2.15
CA SER A 46 -13.17 -15.93 2.36
C SER A 46 -12.93 -15.66 3.85
N ARG A 47 -13.95 -15.87 4.71
CA ARG A 47 -13.81 -15.75 6.17
C ARG A 47 -12.86 -16.78 6.75
N TRP A 48 -12.94 -18.01 6.29
CA TRP A 48 -12.02 -19.07 6.72
C TRP A 48 -10.57 -18.75 6.37
N MET A 49 -10.32 -18.26 5.14
CA MET A 49 -8.98 -17.80 4.74
C MET A 49 -8.52 -16.58 5.54
N ALA A 50 -9.40 -15.61 5.79
CA ALA A 50 -9.06 -14.44 6.60
C ALA A 50 -8.56 -14.84 8.00
N LYS A 51 -9.25 -15.77 8.67
CA LYS A 51 -8.83 -16.30 9.99
C LYS A 51 -7.45 -16.98 9.98
N ARG A 52 -7.02 -17.53 8.85
CA ARG A 52 -5.66 -18.12 8.69
C ARG A 52 -4.59 -17.09 8.43
N VAL A 53 -4.93 -16.04 7.71
CA VAL A 53 -3.98 -15.00 7.26
C VAL A 53 -3.77 -13.94 8.33
N GLU A 54 -4.83 -13.56 9.06
CA GLU A 54 -4.81 -12.51 10.08
C GLU A 54 -3.74 -12.70 11.17
N PRO A 55 -3.58 -13.87 11.83
CA PRO A 55 -2.56 -14.07 12.86
C PRO A 55 -1.14 -13.94 12.31
N GLN A 56 -0.92 -14.33 11.05
CA GLN A 56 0.38 -14.19 10.39
C GLN A 56 0.72 -12.71 10.16
N PHE A 57 -0.25 -11.90 9.71
CA PHE A 57 -0.05 -10.45 9.60
C PHE A 57 0.21 -9.79 10.96
N MET A 58 -0.48 -10.20 12.02
CA MET A 58 -0.21 -9.70 13.38
C MET A 58 1.20 -10.04 13.85
N ALA A 59 1.67 -11.26 13.59
CA ALA A 59 3.04 -11.68 13.92
C ALA A 59 4.07 -10.84 13.16
N ILE A 60 3.86 -10.62 11.85
CA ILE A 60 4.71 -9.78 11.00
C ILE A 60 4.73 -8.35 11.52
N GLN A 61 3.59 -7.78 11.89
CA GLN A 61 3.51 -6.44 12.43
C GLN A 61 4.30 -6.30 13.74
N LYS A 62 4.25 -7.30 14.62
CA LYS A 62 5.05 -7.36 15.85
C LYS A 62 6.55 -7.40 15.54
N GLN A 63 6.96 -8.15 14.53
CA GLN A 63 8.37 -8.20 14.10
C GLN A 63 8.85 -6.86 13.54
N ILE A 64 8.02 -6.19 12.73
CA ILE A 64 8.32 -4.85 12.21
C ILE A 64 8.51 -3.87 13.36
N GLN A 65 7.62 -3.89 14.37
CA GLN A 65 7.75 -3.05 15.58
C GLN A 65 8.98 -3.39 16.40
N GLY A 66 9.40 -4.66 16.41
CA GLY A 66 10.64 -5.13 17.03
C GLY A 66 11.91 -4.85 16.22
N GLY A 67 11.81 -4.19 15.06
CA GLY A 67 12.95 -3.88 14.19
C GLY A 67 13.49 -5.08 13.39
N GLN A 68 12.79 -6.22 13.39
CA GLN A 68 13.19 -7.45 12.71
C GLN A 68 12.71 -7.45 11.25
N THR A 69 13.10 -6.43 10.49
CA THR A 69 12.60 -6.19 9.12
C THR A 69 12.86 -7.36 8.17
N GLN A 70 14.05 -7.97 8.22
CA GLN A 70 14.39 -9.09 7.33
C GLN A 70 13.54 -10.34 7.62
N LEU A 71 13.28 -10.61 8.90
CA LEU A 71 12.41 -11.72 9.31
C LEU A 71 10.96 -11.49 8.86
N ALA A 72 10.49 -10.25 9.00
CA ALA A 72 9.16 -9.86 8.52
C ALA A 72 9.02 -10.03 6.99
N ILE A 73 10.06 -9.67 6.22
CA ILE A 73 10.09 -9.88 4.77
C ILE A 73 10.06 -11.37 4.44
N ALA A 74 10.89 -12.20 5.08
CA ALA A 74 10.90 -13.63 4.86
C ALA A 74 9.54 -14.27 5.13
N GLN A 75 8.88 -13.91 6.24
CA GLN A 75 7.53 -14.40 6.53
C GLN A 75 6.48 -13.95 5.51
N LEU A 76 6.57 -12.73 4.99
CA LEU A 76 5.70 -12.27 3.91
C LEU A 76 5.93 -13.08 2.62
N GLU A 77 7.16 -13.46 2.32
CA GLU A 77 7.50 -14.32 1.18
C GLU A 77 6.94 -15.74 1.36
N ASP A 78 7.03 -16.31 2.56
CA ASP A 78 6.43 -17.59 2.91
C ASP A 78 4.90 -17.60 2.75
N MET A 79 4.26 -16.43 2.86
CA MET A 79 2.82 -16.30 2.61
C MET A 79 2.44 -16.25 1.12
N MET A 80 3.39 -16.11 0.20
CA MET A 80 3.11 -16.01 -1.25
C MET A 80 2.25 -17.15 -1.82
N PRO A 81 2.39 -18.42 -1.42
CA PRO A 81 1.52 -19.50 -1.88
C PRO A 81 0.03 -19.27 -1.56
N LEU A 82 -0.28 -18.58 -0.43
CA LEU A 82 -1.65 -18.26 -0.03
C LEU A 82 -2.33 -17.26 -0.98
N THR A 83 -1.56 -16.51 -1.75
CA THR A 83 -2.09 -15.53 -2.72
C THR A 83 -2.92 -16.15 -3.84
N ARG A 84 -2.75 -17.46 -4.09
CA ARG A 84 -3.56 -18.22 -5.06
C ARG A 84 -5.04 -18.28 -4.65
N TRP A 85 -5.32 -18.15 -3.35
CA TRP A 85 -6.69 -18.19 -2.81
C TRP A 85 -7.41 -16.85 -2.92
N GLN A 86 -6.71 -15.73 -2.73
CA GLN A 86 -7.30 -14.39 -2.73
C GLN A 86 -6.63 -13.48 -3.76
N VAL A 87 -7.42 -12.88 -4.64
CA VAL A 87 -6.94 -12.02 -5.74
C VAL A 87 -6.16 -10.81 -5.26
N LEU A 88 -6.62 -10.17 -4.16
CA LEU A 88 -6.02 -8.94 -3.64
C LEU A 88 -4.80 -9.18 -2.75
N LEU A 89 -4.65 -10.37 -2.18
CA LEU A 89 -3.60 -10.69 -1.22
C LEU A 89 -2.20 -10.58 -1.85
N LYS A 90 -2.05 -11.03 -3.11
CA LYS A 90 -0.77 -10.94 -3.83
C LYS A 90 -0.25 -9.50 -3.90
N GLY A 91 -1.08 -8.58 -4.34
CA GLY A 91 -0.70 -7.17 -4.44
C GLY A 91 -0.44 -6.52 -3.07
N GLN A 92 -1.12 -6.96 -2.02
CA GLN A 92 -0.92 -6.49 -0.66
C GLN A 92 0.40 -6.98 -0.07
N ILE A 93 0.75 -8.26 -0.25
CA ILE A 93 2.04 -8.82 0.19
C ILE A 93 3.20 -8.12 -0.54
N HIS A 94 3.11 -7.98 -1.87
CA HIS A 94 4.12 -7.24 -2.63
C HIS A 94 4.27 -5.80 -2.13
N ALA A 95 3.17 -5.10 -1.83
CA ALA A 95 3.21 -3.75 -1.29
C ALA A 95 3.98 -3.69 0.04
N GLN A 96 3.71 -4.62 0.96
CA GLN A 96 4.38 -4.66 2.26
C GLN A 96 5.86 -5.00 2.16
N ILE A 97 6.23 -6.03 1.39
CA ILE A 97 7.64 -6.38 1.16
C ILE A 97 8.37 -5.18 0.53
N GLY A 98 7.76 -4.57 -0.49
CA GLY A 98 8.34 -3.42 -1.17
C GLY A 98 8.57 -2.22 -0.25
N LEU A 99 7.61 -1.91 0.62
CA LEU A 99 7.74 -0.82 1.60
C LEU A 99 8.83 -1.12 2.65
N LEU A 100 8.89 -2.35 3.16
CA LEU A 100 9.91 -2.76 4.12
C LEU A 100 11.32 -2.74 3.50
N ALA A 101 11.47 -3.25 2.28
CA ALA A 101 12.72 -3.21 1.54
C ALA A 101 13.15 -1.77 1.25
N TYR A 102 12.20 -0.90 0.88
CA TYR A 102 12.46 0.52 0.66
C TYR A 102 12.93 1.23 1.93
N ALA A 103 12.28 0.96 3.07
CA ALA A 103 12.65 1.53 4.35
C ALA A 103 14.02 1.04 4.86
N SER A 104 14.40 -0.21 4.55
CA SER A 104 15.70 -0.80 4.90
C SER A 104 16.82 -0.43 3.93
N GLY A 105 16.53 0.24 2.81
CA GLY A 105 17.51 0.65 1.80
C GLY A 105 17.86 -0.43 0.77
N ASP A 106 17.16 -1.55 0.74
CA ASP A 106 17.29 -2.57 -0.30
C ASP A 106 16.52 -2.14 -1.56
N GLU A 107 17.15 -1.25 -2.34
CA GLU A 107 16.50 -0.65 -3.51
C GLU A 107 16.13 -1.66 -4.60
N LYS A 108 16.90 -2.74 -4.76
CA LYS A 108 16.63 -3.77 -5.78
C LYS A 108 15.36 -4.53 -5.47
N ARG A 109 15.24 -5.01 -4.23
CA ARG A 109 14.06 -5.73 -3.74
C ARG A 109 12.84 -4.80 -3.67
N ALA A 110 13.04 -3.56 -3.23
CA ALA A 110 11.99 -2.54 -3.22
C ALA A 110 11.42 -2.31 -4.61
N GLU A 111 12.26 -2.09 -5.63
CA GLU A 111 11.82 -1.86 -7.01
C GLU A 111 10.98 -3.03 -7.54
N GLU A 112 11.47 -4.27 -7.37
CA GLU A 112 10.77 -5.46 -7.83
C GLU A 112 9.37 -5.60 -7.21
N HIS A 113 9.28 -5.42 -5.90
CA HIS A 113 8.03 -5.64 -5.19
C HIS A 113 7.07 -4.45 -5.28
N LEU A 114 7.56 -3.21 -5.24
CA LEU A 114 6.71 -2.01 -5.41
C LEU A 114 6.08 -1.94 -6.80
N ALA A 115 6.77 -2.37 -7.84
CA ALA A 115 6.21 -2.47 -9.19
C ALA A 115 5.01 -3.42 -9.24
N LYS A 116 5.09 -4.57 -8.53
CA LYS A 116 4.04 -5.59 -8.44
C LYS A 116 2.97 -5.29 -7.38
N ALA A 117 3.13 -4.22 -6.62
CA ALA A 117 2.19 -3.82 -5.57
C ALA A 117 0.79 -3.54 -6.14
N GLY A 118 -0.24 -3.93 -5.38
CA GLY A 118 -1.62 -3.74 -5.78
C GLY A 118 -1.96 -2.26 -6.00
N ILE A 119 -2.88 -2.00 -6.94
CA ILE A 119 -3.30 -0.63 -7.31
C ILE A 119 -3.80 0.14 -6.10
N ARG A 120 -4.49 -0.52 -5.16
CA ARG A 120 -5.06 0.10 -3.95
C ARG A 120 -4.02 0.44 -2.87
N ALA A 121 -2.78 -0.03 -3.00
CA ALA A 121 -1.70 0.24 -2.06
C ALA A 121 -1.05 1.59 -2.37
N THR A 122 -1.73 2.69 -2.07
CA THR A 122 -1.30 4.05 -2.40
C THR A 122 0.10 4.38 -1.86
N GLU A 123 0.40 3.97 -0.62
CA GLU A 123 1.73 4.19 0.00
C GLU A 123 2.84 3.48 -0.78
N ALA A 124 2.60 2.24 -1.23
CA ALA A 124 3.56 1.50 -2.04
C ALA A 124 3.76 2.17 -3.42
N LYS A 125 2.69 2.72 -4.02
CA LYS A 125 2.78 3.47 -5.28
C LYS A 125 3.53 4.79 -5.10
N LEU A 126 3.37 5.48 -3.97
CA LEU A 126 4.17 6.66 -3.61
C LEU A 126 5.65 6.32 -3.43
N ALA A 127 5.96 5.25 -2.70
CA ALA A 127 7.33 4.79 -2.52
C ALA A 127 7.96 4.35 -3.86
N HIS A 128 7.19 3.67 -4.73
CA HIS A 128 7.62 3.33 -6.08
C HIS A 128 7.94 4.58 -6.91
N ALA A 129 7.04 5.55 -6.91
CA ALA A 129 7.26 6.82 -7.62
C ALA A 129 8.51 7.55 -7.11
N ALA A 130 8.70 7.60 -5.79
CA ALA A 130 9.89 8.22 -5.20
C ALA A 130 11.19 7.50 -5.59
N LEU A 131 11.18 6.16 -5.60
CA LEU A 131 12.32 5.35 -6.03
C LEU A 131 12.66 5.58 -7.51
N GLU A 132 11.64 5.55 -8.40
CA GLU A 132 11.81 5.79 -9.82
C GLU A 132 12.33 7.21 -10.10
N TYR A 133 11.81 8.22 -9.38
CA TYR A 133 12.26 9.60 -9.49
C TYR A 133 13.73 9.76 -9.07
N ARG A 134 14.14 9.15 -7.96
CA ARG A 134 15.55 9.15 -7.50
C ARG A 134 16.50 8.50 -8.51
N LYS A 135 16.03 7.48 -9.22
CA LYS A 135 16.76 6.81 -10.31
C LYS A 135 16.74 7.59 -11.63
N GLY A 136 16.12 8.76 -11.67
CA GLY A 136 16.00 9.60 -12.87
C GLY A 136 14.95 9.15 -13.87
N ARG A 137 14.16 8.11 -13.58
CA ARG A 137 13.12 7.57 -14.45
C ARG A 137 11.80 8.32 -14.24
N LYS A 138 11.77 9.58 -14.65
CA LYS A 138 10.68 10.52 -14.36
C LYS A 138 9.30 10.05 -14.88
N ASP A 139 9.26 9.44 -16.05
CA ASP A 139 8.00 9.00 -16.64
C ASP A 139 7.35 7.86 -15.83
N LYS A 140 8.15 6.90 -15.38
CA LYS A 140 7.67 5.84 -14.48
C LYS A 140 7.20 6.38 -13.13
N ALA A 141 7.89 7.40 -12.61
CA ALA A 141 7.48 8.07 -11.38
C ALA A 141 6.11 8.74 -11.54
N ARG A 142 5.89 9.45 -12.65
CA ARG A 142 4.60 10.10 -12.97
C ARG A 142 3.48 9.06 -13.13
N GLU A 143 3.73 7.99 -13.87
CA GLU A 143 2.77 6.89 -14.04
C GLU A 143 2.35 6.28 -12.68
N ALA A 144 3.32 6.02 -11.80
CA ALA A 144 3.03 5.48 -10.46
C ALA A 144 2.19 6.46 -9.61
N LEU A 145 2.41 7.77 -9.73
CA LEU A 145 1.62 8.80 -9.07
C LEU A 145 0.20 8.89 -9.63
N ASP A 146 0.04 8.80 -10.94
CA ASP A 146 -1.28 8.79 -11.58
C ASP A 146 -2.09 7.56 -11.15
N ILE A 147 -1.44 6.40 -10.99
CA ILE A 147 -2.08 5.20 -10.43
C ILE A 147 -2.50 5.45 -8.98
N ALA A 148 -1.62 6.04 -8.15
CA ALA A 148 -1.91 6.36 -6.75
C ALA A 148 -3.12 7.29 -6.61
N ILE A 149 -3.17 8.35 -7.41
CA ILE A 149 -4.28 9.33 -7.43
C ILE A 149 -5.59 8.66 -7.87
N ARG A 150 -5.56 7.87 -8.95
CA ARG A 150 -6.75 7.15 -9.43
C ARG A 150 -7.28 6.15 -8.42
N ALA A 151 -6.38 5.48 -7.69
CA ALA A 151 -6.75 4.49 -6.69
C ALA A 151 -7.44 5.10 -5.46
N ASN A 152 -7.00 6.27 -5.03
CA ASN A 152 -7.59 6.99 -3.91
C ASN A 152 -7.56 8.50 -4.14
N LYS A 153 -8.59 8.97 -4.84
CA LYS A 153 -8.75 10.40 -5.17
C LYS A 153 -8.84 11.32 -3.96
N LYS A 154 -9.26 10.80 -2.79
CA LYS A 154 -9.42 11.58 -1.55
C LYS A 154 -8.10 11.81 -0.82
N GLN A 155 -7.06 11.08 -1.14
CA GLN A 155 -5.77 11.23 -0.48
C GLN A 155 -4.96 12.35 -1.13
N ILE A 156 -4.66 13.38 -0.37
CA ILE A 156 -4.02 14.62 -0.85
C ILE A 156 -2.53 14.43 -1.13
N MET A 157 -1.86 13.60 -0.33
CA MET A 157 -0.41 13.44 -0.41
C MET A 157 0.13 13.09 -1.80
N PRO A 158 -0.49 12.19 -2.60
CA PRO A 158 -0.04 11.90 -3.97
C PRO A 158 0.01 13.14 -4.87
N TYR A 159 -0.97 14.04 -4.77
CA TYR A 159 -0.99 15.28 -5.54
C TYR A 159 0.18 16.20 -5.17
N HIS A 160 0.47 16.32 -3.88
CA HIS A 160 1.58 17.13 -3.39
C HIS A 160 2.95 16.56 -3.78
N VAL A 161 3.12 15.22 -3.72
CA VAL A 161 4.35 14.56 -4.19
C VAL A 161 4.54 14.80 -5.69
N TYR A 162 3.45 14.71 -6.47
CA TYR A 162 3.49 14.98 -7.90
C TYR A 162 3.86 16.43 -8.19
N ALA A 163 3.17 17.37 -7.53
CA ALA A 163 3.47 18.80 -7.67
C ALA A 163 4.93 19.12 -7.28
N TRP A 164 5.45 18.47 -6.23
CA TRP A 164 6.84 18.66 -5.82
C TRP A 164 7.82 18.17 -6.90
N MET A 165 7.58 17.01 -7.50
CA MET A 165 8.41 16.47 -8.58
C MET A 165 8.39 17.39 -9.81
N LEU A 166 7.21 17.85 -10.23
CA LEU A 166 7.05 18.78 -11.36
C LEU A 166 7.77 20.10 -11.11
N ALA A 167 7.57 20.70 -9.93
CA ALA A 167 8.23 21.95 -9.54
C ALA A 167 9.77 21.78 -9.47
N LYS A 168 10.24 20.61 -9.05
CA LYS A 168 11.68 20.30 -9.03
C LYS A 168 12.26 20.15 -10.42
N ASP A 169 11.46 19.65 -11.37
CA ASP A 169 11.82 19.52 -12.78
C ASP A 169 11.70 20.85 -13.55
N GLY A 170 11.23 21.92 -12.90
CA GLY A 170 11.07 23.25 -13.50
C GLY A 170 9.68 23.53 -14.10
N ASP A 171 8.80 22.55 -14.13
CA ASP A 171 7.44 22.69 -14.63
C ASP A 171 6.50 23.17 -13.53
N ARG A 172 6.54 24.48 -13.30
CA ARG A 172 5.80 25.13 -12.22
C ARG A 172 4.29 25.20 -12.50
N ASP A 173 3.93 25.40 -13.73
CA ASP A 173 2.51 25.54 -14.11
C ASP A 173 1.79 24.19 -13.97
N ALA A 174 2.42 23.10 -14.41
CA ALA A 174 1.90 21.77 -14.16
C ALA A 174 1.83 21.42 -12.67
N ALA A 175 2.80 21.86 -11.86
CA ALA A 175 2.78 21.69 -10.41
C ALA A 175 1.61 22.43 -9.76
N ILE A 176 1.32 23.68 -10.19
CA ILE A 176 0.16 24.45 -9.72
C ILE A 176 -1.13 23.72 -10.10
N ASN A 177 -1.24 23.23 -11.34
CA ASN A 177 -2.42 22.50 -11.79
C ASN A 177 -2.69 21.25 -10.94
N LYS A 178 -1.64 20.51 -10.55
CA LYS A 178 -1.79 19.34 -9.65
C LYS A 178 -2.26 19.73 -8.24
N LEU A 179 -1.82 20.87 -7.72
CA LEU A 179 -2.33 21.36 -6.43
C LEU A 179 -3.76 21.89 -6.53
N VAL A 180 -4.17 22.48 -7.65
CA VAL A 180 -5.57 22.86 -7.90
C VAL A 180 -6.47 21.61 -7.97
N GLU A 181 -5.99 20.51 -8.54
CA GLU A 181 -6.70 19.22 -8.47
C GLU A 181 -6.86 18.76 -7.01
N ALA A 182 -5.81 18.88 -6.17
CA ALA A 182 -5.89 18.57 -4.74
C ALA A 182 -6.87 19.46 -3.98
N GLU A 183 -6.92 20.78 -4.29
CA GLU A 183 -7.86 21.74 -3.70
C GLU A 183 -9.32 21.37 -4.01
N LYS A 184 -9.62 20.86 -5.21
CA LYS A 184 -10.96 20.34 -5.56
C LYS A 184 -11.37 19.13 -4.72
N VAL A 185 -10.41 18.35 -4.23
CA VAL A 185 -10.67 17.18 -3.38
C VAL A 185 -11.00 17.62 -1.95
N GLU A 186 -10.23 18.56 -1.43
CA GLU A 186 -10.39 19.12 -0.08
C GLU A 186 -10.02 20.60 -0.08
N SER A 187 -11.03 21.45 -0.27
CA SER A 187 -10.86 22.89 -0.41
C SER A 187 -10.35 23.58 0.87
N SER A 188 -10.64 23.00 2.04
CA SER A 188 -10.24 23.53 3.35
C SER A 188 -8.83 23.10 3.79
N ASN A 189 -8.12 22.34 2.98
CA ASN A 189 -6.81 21.82 3.37
C ASN A 189 -5.74 22.91 3.40
N GLU A 190 -5.30 23.28 4.59
CA GLU A 190 -4.30 24.32 4.82
C GLU A 190 -2.98 24.05 4.08
N SER A 191 -2.52 22.79 4.01
CA SER A 191 -1.27 22.44 3.32
C SER A 191 -1.37 22.69 1.82
N THR A 192 -2.56 22.46 1.23
CA THR A 192 -2.81 22.71 -0.19
C THR A 192 -2.83 24.19 -0.48
N GLN A 193 -3.56 24.98 0.32
CA GLN A 193 -3.66 26.45 0.17
C GLN A 193 -2.29 27.11 0.36
N GLU A 194 -1.54 26.71 1.40
CA GLU A 194 -0.18 27.22 1.62
C GLU A 194 0.72 26.91 0.41
N ASN A 195 0.73 25.68 -0.07
CA ASN A 195 1.61 25.27 -1.16
C ASN A 195 1.22 25.92 -2.50
N LEU A 196 -0.08 26.13 -2.77
CA LEU A 196 -0.54 26.93 -3.92
C LEU A 196 -0.02 28.37 -3.84
N SER A 197 -0.22 29.02 -2.69
CA SER A 197 0.28 30.40 -2.48
C SER A 197 1.80 30.47 -2.65
N ARG A 198 2.54 29.49 -2.11
CA ARG A 198 4.00 29.44 -2.23
C ARG A 198 4.46 29.31 -3.68
N LEU A 199 3.86 28.38 -4.44
CA LEU A 199 4.20 28.21 -5.86
C LEU A 199 3.87 29.47 -6.68
N ARG A 200 2.70 30.07 -6.49
CA ARG A 200 2.31 31.30 -7.18
C ARG A 200 3.30 32.45 -6.92
N ASN A 201 3.86 32.51 -5.71
CA ASN A 201 4.86 33.49 -5.29
C ASN A 201 6.33 33.10 -5.55
N GLY A 202 6.62 32.10 -6.36
CA GLY A 202 7.99 31.68 -6.68
C GLY A 202 8.73 30.93 -5.60
N LYS A 203 8.04 30.53 -4.52
CA LYS A 203 8.64 29.84 -3.38
C LYS A 203 8.54 28.32 -3.55
N LYS A 204 9.47 27.60 -2.94
CA LYS A 204 9.45 26.12 -2.90
C LYS A 204 8.26 25.62 -2.07
N LEU A 205 7.72 24.44 -2.44
CA LEU A 205 6.70 23.75 -1.67
C LEU A 205 7.17 23.43 -0.23
N ASN A 206 6.24 23.52 0.70
CA ASN A 206 6.47 23.11 2.09
C ASN A 206 5.89 21.71 2.33
N MET A 207 6.74 20.70 2.18
CA MET A 207 6.33 19.30 2.36
C MET A 207 6.45 18.83 3.82
N LYS A 208 7.03 19.65 4.72
CA LYS A 208 7.26 19.26 6.13
C LYS A 208 5.98 18.95 6.90
N ARG A 209 4.85 19.54 6.52
CA ARG A 209 3.55 19.29 7.14
C ARG A 209 3.08 17.83 7.01
N PHE A 210 3.56 17.11 5.98
CA PHE A 210 3.26 15.69 5.79
C PHE A 210 4.09 14.77 6.71
N GLY A 211 5.02 15.34 7.49
CA GLY A 211 5.78 14.62 8.51
C GLY A 211 6.49 13.38 7.99
N MET A 212 6.36 12.28 8.74
CA MET A 212 7.01 11.00 8.39
C MET A 212 6.52 10.42 7.06
N GLY A 213 5.29 10.69 6.64
CA GLY A 213 4.80 10.28 5.32
C GLY A 213 5.66 10.83 4.19
N TRP A 214 6.08 12.10 4.29
CA TRP A 214 6.97 12.73 3.32
C TRP A 214 8.43 12.25 3.45
N PHE A 215 8.98 12.31 4.67
CA PHE A 215 10.38 11.95 4.88
C PHE A 215 10.65 10.46 4.63
N GLY A 216 9.66 9.60 4.83
CA GLY A 216 9.71 8.18 4.49
C GLY A 216 9.90 7.92 2.99
N LEU A 217 9.52 8.86 2.11
CA LEU A 217 9.78 8.79 0.67
C LEU A 217 11.24 9.09 0.30
N GLN A 218 12.08 9.50 1.25
CA GLN A 218 13.50 9.75 1.06
C GLN A 218 13.85 10.73 -0.09
N LEU A 219 12.90 11.60 -0.45
CA LEU A 219 13.08 12.64 -1.47
C LEU A 219 13.79 13.87 -0.91
N GLU A 220 13.64 14.13 0.39
CA GLU A 220 14.33 15.17 1.14
C GLU A 220 14.88 14.61 2.45
N LYS A 221 16.01 15.18 2.90
CA LYS A 221 16.60 14.78 4.19
C LYS A 221 15.71 15.24 5.34
N PRO A 222 15.35 14.35 6.28
CA PRO A 222 14.54 14.74 7.44
C PRO A 222 15.31 15.73 8.34
N PRO A 223 14.63 16.72 8.95
CA PRO A 223 15.19 17.57 9.98
C PRO A 223 15.73 16.77 11.16
N ALA A 224 16.65 17.38 11.94
CA ALA A 224 17.33 16.70 13.05
C ALA A 224 16.39 16.08 14.07
N GLN A 225 15.25 16.74 14.35
CA GLN A 225 14.20 16.22 15.25
C GLN A 225 13.59 14.88 14.81
N TYR A 226 13.47 14.62 13.51
CA TYR A 226 12.96 13.35 12.98
C TYR A 226 14.05 12.26 12.93
N ARG A 227 15.35 12.65 12.86
CA ARG A 227 16.48 11.72 12.89
C ARG A 227 16.70 11.12 14.27
N ALA A 228 16.45 11.89 15.34
CA ALA A 228 16.61 11.43 16.73
C ALA A 228 15.68 10.25 17.06
N GLY A 229 14.46 10.21 16.48
CA GLY A 229 13.52 9.09 16.67
C GLY A 229 13.95 7.79 15.98
N GLN A 230 14.61 7.86 14.84
CA GLN A 230 15.09 6.68 14.12
C GLN A 230 16.37 6.06 14.72
N GLY A 231 17.20 6.87 15.40
CA GLY A 231 18.45 6.40 16.03
C GLY A 231 18.24 5.65 17.35
N MET A 232 17.09 5.77 18.00
CA MET A 232 16.82 5.11 19.30
C MET A 232 16.35 3.66 19.18
N ALA A 233 15.81 3.24 18.02
CA ALA A 233 15.39 1.86 17.82
C ALA A 233 16.57 0.86 17.66
N GLY A 234 17.77 1.36 17.31
CA GLY A 234 18.96 0.51 17.08
C GLY A 234 20.04 0.58 18.17
N ARG A 235 19.88 1.37 19.24
CA ARG A 235 20.94 1.62 20.23
C ARG A 235 20.57 1.34 21.68
N LYS A 236 19.71 0.39 21.96
CA LYS A 236 19.61 -0.20 23.31
C LYS A 236 20.46 -1.47 23.41
N GLY A 237 21.74 -1.37 23.07
CA GLY A 237 22.76 -2.30 23.54
C GLY A 237 23.19 -1.86 24.93
N PHE A 238 22.86 -2.67 25.92
CA PHE A 238 23.29 -2.56 27.32
C PHE A 238 24.80 -2.35 27.40
N ARG A 239 25.25 -1.15 27.74
CA ARG A 239 26.55 -0.94 28.34
C ARG A 239 26.40 -1.15 29.85
N GLN A 240 26.56 -2.39 30.35
CA GLN A 240 26.80 -2.64 31.76
C GLN A 240 28.14 -1.97 32.15
N LYS A 241 28.06 -1.01 33.05
CA LYS A 241 29.28 -0.48 33.71
C LYS A 241 29.91 -1.59 34.51
N PRO A 242 31.24 -1.82 34.41
CA PRO A 242 31.93 -2.76 35.28
C PRO A 242 31.85 -2.26 36.73
N GLN A 243 31.29 -3.10 37.60
CA GLN A 243 31.35 -2.87 39.04
C GLN A 243 32.80 -2.96 39.50
N ARG A 244 33.37 -1.84 39.99
CA ARG A 244 34.62 -1.83 40.75
C ARG A 244 34.35 -2.53 42.08
N ARG A 245 34.91 -3.72 42.26
CA ARG A 245 35.08 -4.34 43.61
C ARG A 245 36.06 -3.48 44.43
N ARG A 246 35.64 -3.06 45.58
CA ARG A 246 36.49 -2.67 46.71
C ARG A 246 36.68 -3.87 47.60
#